data_6b045c1ffee25edceb5e4f57f7b085e1
#
_entry.id   6b045c1ffee25edceb5e4f57f7b085e1
#
_cell.length_a   1.000
_cell.length_b   1.000
_cell.length_c   1.000
_cell.angle_alpha   90.00
_cell.angle_beta   90.00
_cell.angle_gamma   90.00
#
_symmetry.space_group_name_H-M   'P 1'
#
loop_
_entity.id
_entity.type
_entity.pdbx_description
1 polymer ?
#
loop_
_entity_poly.entity_id
_entity_poly.type
_entity_poly.pdbx_seq_one_letter_code
_entity_poly.pdbx_strand_id
1 'polypeptide(L)'
;MKKWCAALAASTIVLATAGCDAGGSDGPSIVVYNAQHEQLISEIAPDFTKETGIKVELRNGSDSELAAQLEQEGAASPADVFLTENSPAMSQVERAGLLRRLPDPALAPIPAQYRPRSGLWTGFVGRSTVLVYNTEKVQPSELPSSLMDLADPAWKGRVSFSPTGADFQAIVSAVLELKGEKATRAWLAGLKANGTTYDGNNVVLEAVNAGRSDVGIIYHYYWYRDQAESGAASDSSKLHFFGDQDPGAFLSVSGAGVLKSSKHASDAEKFVAFLTSAQGQKKLAASYALEYPLSSAASLGPPVKPFDELEPPKVNVSDLDGPAVVKLLTEAGFL
;
A
#
# COMPACT_ATOMS: atom_id res chain seq x y z
N MET A 1 -41.34 -15.09 -83.36
CA MET A 1 -40.74 -16.10 -82.44
C MET A 1 -39.22 -15.99 -82.64
N LYS A 2 -38.53 -15.15 -81.91
CA LYS A 2 -37.06 -15.00 -81.97
C LYS A 2 -36.51 -15.23 -80.59
N LYS A 3 -35.72 -16.29 -80.48
CA LYS A 3 -34.99 -16.64 -79.26
C LYS A 3 -33.70 -15.82 -79.18
N TRP A 4 -33.50 -15.11 -78.06
CA TRP A 4 -32.23 -14.43 -77.80
C TRP A 4 -31.52 -15.18 -76.67
N CYS A 5 -30.36 -15.73 -77.00
CA CYS A 5 -29.44 -16.27 -76.04
C CYS A 5 -28.59 -15.10 -75.47
N ALA A 6 -28.65 -14.85 -74.20
CA ALA A 6 -27.73 -13.93 -73.50
C ALA A 6 -26.60 -14.75 -72.85
N ALA A 7 -25.37 -14.49 -73.31
CA ALA A 7 -24.16 -15.05 -72.76
C ALA A 7 -23.78 -14.25 -71.50
N LEU A 8 -23.73 -14.91 -70.29
CA LEU A 8 -23.15 -14.32 -69.10
C LEU A 8 -21.64 -14.53 -69.09
N ALA A 9 -20.91 -13.42 -69.22
CA ALA A 9 -19.47 -13.42 -68.91
C ALA A 9 -19.24 -13.29 -67.44
N ALA A 10 -18.71 -14.33 -66.79
CA ALA A 10 -18.30 -14.30 -65.41
C ALA A 10 -16.94 -13.64 -65.23
N SER A 11 -16.93 -12.39 -64.77
CA SER A 11 -15.70 -11.71 -64.38
C SER A 11 -15.32 -12.09 -62.95
N THR A 12 -14.27 -12.88 -62.80
CA THR A 12 -13.69 -13.23 -61.53
C THR A 12 -12.87 -12.05 -61.02
N ILE A 13 -13.42 -11.31 -60.03
CA ILE A 13 -12.67 -10.28 -59.32
C ILE A 13 -11.87 -11.00 -58.22
N VAL A 14 -10.56 -11.06 -58.39
CA VAL A 14 -9.61 -11.48 -57.34
C VAL A 14 -9.46 -10.27 -56.40
N LEU A 15 -10.17 -10.27 -55.25
CA LEU A 15 -9.85 -9.37 -54.17
C LEU A 15 -8.53 -9.83 -53.55
N ALA A 16 -7.45 -9.13 -53.89
CA ALA A 16 -6.24 -9.16 -53.08
C ALA A 16 -6.53 -8.46 -51.74
N THR A 17 -6.83 -9.21 -50.71
CA THR A 17 -6.82 -8.68 -49.34
C THR A 17 -5.36 -8.42 -48.95
N ALA A 18 -4.91 -7.19 -49.20
CA ALA A 18 -3.74 -6.67 -48.52
C ALA A 18 -4.11 -6.61 -47.00
N GLY A 19 -3.84 -7.65 -46.28
CA GLY A 19 -3.82 -7.64 -44.82
C GLY A 19 -2.73 -6.66 -44.40
N CYS A 20 -3.13 -5.43 -44.08
CA CYS A 20 -2.30 -4.58 -43.25
C CYS A 20 -2.30 -5.23 -41.86
N ASP A 21 -1.37 -6.14 -41.70
CA ASP A 21 -0.94 -6.58 -40.36
C ASP A 21 -0.23 -5.37 -39.73
N ALA A 22 -1.04 -4.44 -39.20
CA ALA A 22 -0.57 -3.43 -38.31
C ALA A 22 -0.34 -4.13 -36.92
N GLY A 23 0.47 -5.17 -36.96
CA GLY A 23 1.08 -5.76 -35.78
C GLY A 23 2.08 -4.76 -35.23
N GLY A 24 1.59 -3.78 -34.49
CA GLY A 24 2.43 -3.12 -33.53
C GLY A 24 2.98 -4.25 -32.64
N SER A 25 4.26 -4.56 -32.75
CA SER A 25 4.94 -5.43 -31.80
C SER A 25 4.97 -4.67 -30.48
N ASP A 26 3.85 -4.72 -29.76
CA ASP A 26 3.87 -4.38 -28.34
C ASP A 26 4.80 -5.40 -27.71
N GLY A 27 5.95 -4.88 -27.23
CA GLY A 27 6.94 -5.70 -26.52
C GLY A 27 6.30 -6.43 -25.34
N PRO A 28 7.03 -7.26 -24.60
CA PRO A 28 6.49 -7.96 -23.46
C PRO A 28 5.86 -6.97 -22.46
N SER A 29 4.70 -7.31 -21.93
CA SER A 29 4.00 -6.51 -20.93
C SER A 29 3.55 -7.37 -19.74
N ILE A 30 3.40 -6.75 -18.57
CA ILE A 30 2.81 -7.33 -17.37
C ILE A 30 1.65 -6.46 -16.90
N VAL A 31 0.61 -7.09 -16.37
CA VAL A 31 -0.54 -6.41 -15.74
C VAL A 31 -0.34 -6.39 -14.23
N VAL A 32 -0.30 -5.20 -13.66
CA VAL A 32 -0.11 -4.99 -12.22
C VAL A 32 -1.41 -4.46 -11.60
N TYR A 33 -2.00 -5.24 -10.71
CA TYR A 33 -3.08 -4.76 -9.85
C TYR A 33 -2.43 -3.96 -8.72
N ASN A 34 -2.63 -2.65 -8.77
CA ASN A 34 -1.91 -1.70 -7.94
C ASN A 34 -2.84 -1.03 -6.92
N ALA A 35 -2.69 -1.41 -5.66
CA ALA A 35 -3.31 -0.71 -4.54
C ALA A 35 -2.32 0.23 -3.80
N GLN A 36 -1.05 0.29 -4.22
CA GLN A 36 -0.12 1.31 -3.75
C GLN A 36 -0.40 2.64 -4.47
N HIS A 37 0.07 3.76 -3.93
CA HIS A 37 -0.11 5.08 -4.53
C HIS A 37 0.18 5.06 -6.04
N GLU A 38 -0.83 5.42 -6.83
CA GLU A 38 -0.75 5.39 -8.30
C GLU A 38 0.44 6.19 -8.81
N GLN A 39 0.63 7.40 -8.29
CA GLN A 39 1.73 8.27 -8.71
C GLN A 39 3.09 7.60 -8.45
N LEU A 40 3.29 6.96 -7.28
CA LEU A 40 4.55 6.32 -6.93
C LEU A 40 4.94 5.24 -7.94
N ILE A 41 4.00 4.34 -8.27
CA ILE A 41 4.29 3.25 -9.19
C ILE A 41 4.40 3.75 -10.63
N SER A 42 3.60 4.76 -11.01
CA SER A 42 3.69 5.41 -12.32
C SER A 42 5.03 6.13 -12.56
N GLU A 43 5.66 6.63 -11.50
CA GLU A 43 7.00 7.24 -11.59
C GLU A 43 8.13 6.20 -11.68
N ILE A 44 7.95 5.00 -11.10
CA ILE A 44 8.97 3.95 -11.03
C ILE A 44 8.91 2.99 -12.21
N ALA A 45 7.71 2.63 -12.68
CA ALA A 45 7.51 1.66 -13.75
C ALA A 45 8.24 2.00 -15.08
N PRO A 46 8.37 3.27 -15.51
CA PRO A 46 9.15 3.63 -16.69
C PRO A 46 10.63 3.27 -16.61
N ASP A 47 11.25 3.33 -15.41
CA ASP A 47 12.64 2.95 -15.25
C ASP A 47 12.83 1.44 -15.43
N PHE A 48 11.91 0.62 -14.91
CA PHE A 48 11.89 -0.82 -15.16
C PHE A 48 11.70 -1.14 -16.64
N THR A 49 10.76 -0.46 -17.31
CA THR A 49 10.53 -0.63 -18.75
C THR A 49 11.76 -0.25 -19.56
N LYS A 50 12.46 0.83 -19.21
CA LYS A 50 13.69 1.27 -19.88
C LYS A 50 14.81 0.25 -19.74
N GLU A 51 14.91 -0.39 -18.58
CA GLU A 51 15.96 -1.38 -18.29
C GLU A 51 15.71 -2.72 -18.98
N THR A 52 14.45 -3.17 -19.00
CA THR A 52 14.09 -4.53 -19.38
C THR A 52 13.38 -4.65 -20.72
N GLY A 53 12.82 -3.56 -21.24
CA GLY A 53 11.92 -3.57 -22.38
C GLY A 53 10.50 -4.07 -22.06
N ILE A 54 10.21 -4.43 -20.80
CA ILE A 54 8.90 -4.95 -20.36
C ILE A 54 8.02 -3.78 -19.96
N LYS A 55 6.84 -3.64 -20.59
CA LYS A 55 5.85 -2.62 -20.23
C LYS A 55 5.11 -3.02 -18.95
N VAL A 56 4.72 -2.02 -18.15
CA VAL A 56 3.91 -2.21 -16.94
C VAL A 56 2.55 -1.56 -17.15
N GLU A 57 1.50 -2.35 -17.15
CA GLU A 57 0.12 -1.91 -17.28
C GLU A 57 -0.53 -1.88 -15.88
N LEU A 58 -0.77 -0.68 -15.34
CA LEU A 58 -1.35 -0.52 -14.01
C LEU A 58 -2.88 -0.59 -14.07
N ARG A 59 -3.47 -1.35 -13.15
CA ARG A 59 -4.89 -1.29 -12.80
C ARG A 59 -4.99 -0.90 -11.35
N ASN A 60 -5.34 0.35 -11.12
CA ASN A 60 -5.37 0.95 -9.80
C ASN A 60 -6.70 0.66 -9.08
N GLY A 61 -6.64 0.47 -7.76
CA GLY A 61 -7.79 0.26 -6.89
C GLY A 61 -7.36 0.24 -5.43
N SER A 62 -8.28 0.07 -4.51
CA SER A 62 -7.95 -0.07 -3.09
C SER A 62 -7.47 -1.48 -2.74
N ASP A 63 -6.78 -1.63 -1.61
CA ASP A 63 -6.31 -2.91 -1.07
C ASP A 63 -7.44 -3.96 -1.01
N SER A 64 -8.59 -3.59 -0.45
CA SER A 64 -9.72 -4.50 -0.26
C SER A 64 -10.45 -4.85 -1.56
N GLU A 65 -10.61 -3.88 -2.47
CA GLU A 65 -11.27 -4.10 -3.77
C GLU A 65 -10.45 -5.05 -4.64
N LEU A 66 -9.13 -4.78 -4.78
CA LEU A 66 -8.28 -5.61 -5.63
C LEU A 66 -8.03 -7.01 -5.03
N ALA A 67 -7.93 -7.13 -3.70
CA ALA A 67 -7.84 -8.44 -3.07
C ALA A 67 -9.12 -9.27 -3.28
N ALA A 68 -10.31 -8.67 -3.11
CA ALA A 68 -11.59 -9.34 -3.36
C ALA A 68 -11.76 -9.70 -4.85
N GLN A 69 -11.34 -8.82 -5.76
CA GLN A 69 -11.35 -9.07 -7.20
C GLN A 69 -10.47 -10.27 -7.54
N LEU A 70 -9.24 -10.35 -7.02
CA LEU A 70 -8.32 -11.47 -7.24
C LEU A 70 -8.90 -12.80 -6.72
N GLU A 71 -9.58 -12.78 -5.56
CA GLU A 71 -10.26 -13.97 -5.04
C GLU A 71 -11.40 -14.43 -5.95
N GLN A 72 -12.17 -13.50 -6.51
CA GLN A 72 -13.26 -13.81 -7.45
C GLN A 72 -12.74 -14.32 -8.80
N GLU A 73 -11.69 -13.71 -9.33
CA GLU A 73 -11.08 -14.08 -10.60
C GLU A 73 -10.32 -15.41 -10.50
N GLY A 74 -9.71 -15.70 -9.37
CA GLY A 74 -8.97 -16.92 -9.10
C GLY A 74 -7.93 -17.23 -10.18
N ALA A 75 -7.99 -18.44 -10.75
CA ALA A 75 -7.08 -18.87 -11.82
C ALA A 75 -7.31 -18.16 -13.17
N ALA A 76 -8.41 -17.43 -13.34
CA ALA A 76 -8.72 -16.67 -14.54
C ALA A 76 -8.25 -15.20 -14.46
N SER A 77 -7.64 -14.80 -13.36
CA SER A 77 -7.15 -13.43 -13.20
C SER A 77 -6.15 -13.06 -14.30
N PRO A 78 -6.32 -11.89 -14.95
CA PRO A 78 -5.37 -11.36 -15.91
C PRO A 78 -4.15 -10.71 -15.25
N ALA A 79 -4.16 -10.53 -13.92
CA ALA A 79 -3.08 -9.89 -13.19
C ALA A 79 -1.84 -10.79 -13.14
N ASP A 80 -0.67 -10.19 -13.34
CA ASP A 80 0.63 -10.83 -13.17
C ASP A 80 1.21 -10.52 -11.78
N VAL A 81 1.04 -9.28 -11.31
CA VAL A 81 1.54 -8.78 -10.03
C VAL A 81 0.41 -8.16 -9.24
N PHE A 82 0.43 -8.35 -7.93
CA PHE A 82 -0.37 -7.59 -6.97
C PHE A 82 0.55 -6.75 -6.10
N LEU A 83 0.29 -5.45 -6.05
CA LEU A 83 0.92 -4.50 -5.13
C LEU A 83 -0.12 -4.00 -4.15
N THR A 84 0.21 -4.03 -2.87
CA THR A 84 -0.65 -3.48 -1.81
C THR A 84 -0.05 -2.25 -1.18
N GLU A 85 -0.91 -1.38 -0.69
CA GLU A 85 -0.49 -0.31 0.21
C GLU A 85 -0.17 -0.89 1.59
N ASN A 86 -0.98 -1.83 2.08
CA ASN A 86 -0.83 -2.43 3.41
C ASN A 86 -0.78 -3.96 3.34
N SER A 87 0.00 -4.58 4.21
CA SER A 87 0.22 -6.03 4.23
C SER A 87 -1.01 -6.91 4.56
N PRO A 88 -2.06 -6.48 5.30
CA PRO A 88 -3.22 -7.33 5.54
C PRO A 88 -3.92 -7.85 4.28
N ALA A 89 -4.06 -7.02 3.23
CA ALA A 89 -4.64 -7.44 1.95
C ALA A 89 -3.75 -8.44 1.21
N MET A 90 -2.43 -8.26 1.26
CA MET A 90 -1.48 -9.20 0.68
C MET A 90 -1.55 -10.57 1.40
N SER A 91 -1.65 -10.56 2.73
CA SER A 91 -1.82 -11.77 3.54
C SER A 91 -3.16 -12.48 3.25
N GLN A 92 -4.22 -11.73 2.90
CA GLN A 92 -5.50 -12.30 2.46
C GLN A 92 -5.33 -13.09 1.16
N VAL A 93 -4.72 -12.48 0.14
CA VAL A 93 -4.46 -13.12 -1.17
C VAL A 93 -3.50 -14.30 -1.04
N GLU A 94 -2.52 -14.23 -0.12
CA GLU A 94 -1.66 -15.37 0.25
C GLU A 94 -2.47 -16.54 0.81
N ARG A 95 -3.35 -16.28 1.81
CA ARG A 95 -4.21 -17.30 2.42
C ARG A 95 -5.17 -17.94 1.41
N ALA A 96 -5.66 -17.17 0.43
CA ALA A 96 -6.44 -17.68 -0.69
C ALA A 96 -5.62 -18.57 -1.65
N GLY A 97 -4.30 -18.67 -1.45
CA GLY A 97 -3.42 -19.53 -2.22
C GLY A 97 -3.15 -19.03 -3.64
N LEU A 98 -3.34 -17.75 -3.92
CA LEU A 98 -3.25 -17.16 -5.26
C LEU A 98 -1.83 -16.72 -5.64
N LEU A 99 -0.89 -16.63 -4.69
CA LEU A 99 0.48 -16.20 -4.93
C LEU A 99 1.42 -17.37 -5.18
N ARG A 100 2.43 -17.13 -6.01
CA ARG A 100 3.55 -18.05 -6.22
C ARG A 100 4.78 -17.62 -5.42
N ARG A 101 5.68 -18.57 -5.15
CA ARG A 101 6.93 -18.26 -4.46
C ARG A 101 7.81 -17.34 -5.30
N LEU A 102 8.34 -16.31 -4.67
CA LEU A 102 9.26 -15.37 -5.29
C LEU A 102 10.69 -15.92 -5.33
N PRO A 103 11.49 -15.54 -6.34
CA PRO A 103 12.90 -15.90 -6.42
C PRO A 103 13.74 -15.10 -5.42
N ASP A 104 14.91 -15.61 -5.07
CA ASP A 104 15.83 -14.99 -4.11
C ASP A 104 16.20 -13.53 -4.44
N PRO A 105 16.40 -13.10 -5.71
CA PRO A 105 16.66 -11.71 -6.02
C PRO A 105 15.57 -10.73 -5.56
N ALA A 106 14.31 -11.16 -5.49
CA ALA A 106 13.21 -10.35 -4.99
C ALA A 106 13.14 -10.36 -3.45
N LEU A 107 13.59 -11.42 -2.80
CA LEU A 107 13.46 -11.62 -1.35
C LEU A 107 14.69 -11.15 -0.57
N ALA A 108 15.89 -11.46 -1.06
CA ALA A 108 17.14 -11.27 -0.31
C ALA A 108 17.42 -9.81 0.11
N PRO A 109 17.10 -8.77 -0.69
CA PRO A 109 17.38 -7.39 -0.30
C PRO A 109 16.57 -6.89 0.89
N ILE A 110 15.44 -7.54 1.22
CA ILE A 110 14.51 -7.08 2.24
C ILE A 110 14.69 -7.87 3.55
N PRO A 111 14.79 -7.21 4.71
CA PRO A 111 14.89 -7.87 6.01
C PRO A 111 13.74 -8.85 6.27
N ALA A 112 14.04 -9.97 6.94
CA ALA A 112 13.10 -11.07 7.15
C ALA A 112 11.79 -10.66 7.87
N GLN A 113 11.85 -9.64 8.72
CA GLN A 113 10.67 -9.12 9.43
C GLN A 113 9.65 -8.42 8.53
N TYR A 114 10.07 -7.93 7.36
CA TYR A 114 9.24 -7.22 6.39
C TYR A 114 8.81 -8.09 5.20
N ARG A 115 8.91 -9.38 5.34
CA ARG A 115 8.44 -10.35 4.33
C ARG A 115 7.87 -11.59 5.02
N PRO A 116 6.89 -12.30 4.39
CA PRO A 116 6.33 -13.50 4.99
C PRO A 116 7.34 -14.63 5.03
N ARG A 117 7.19 -15.52 6.02
CA ARG A 117 8.02 -16.73 6.14
C ARG A 117 7.86 -17.68 4.92
N SER A 118 6.72 -17.59 4.24
CA SER A 118 6.42 -18.38 3.04
C SER A 118 7.28 -18.01 1.82
N GLY A 119 7.74 -16.74 1.74
CA GLY A 119 8.39 -16.20 0.56
C GLY A 119 7.46 -16.04 -0.64
N LEU A 120 6.13 -15.99 -0.44
CA LEU A 120 5.15 -15.83 -1.51
C LEU A 120 4.99 -14.36 -1.93
N TRP A 121 5.43 -13.43 -1.10
CA TRP A 121 5.49 -12.00 -1.40
C TRP A 121 6.61 -11.35 -0.59
N THR A 122 6.87 -10.09 -0.83
CA THR A 122 7.88 -9.30 -0.10
C THR A 122 7.38 -7.89 0.17
N GLY A 123 7.84 -7.29 1.25
CA GLY A 123 7.73 -5.85 1.41
C GLY A 123 8.69 -5.13 0.46
N PHE A 124 8.38 -3.88 0.10
CA PHE A 124 9.30 -3.07 -0.69
C PHE A 124 9.40 -1.63 -0.19
N VAL A 125 8.39 -1.11 0.52
CA VAL A 125 8.38 0.21 1.14
C VAL A 125 7.60 0.18 2.44
N GLY A 126 7.94 1.04 3.41
CA GLY A 126 7.37 1.04 4.75
C GLY A 126 6.89 2.42 5.20
N ARG A 127 5.89 2.42 6.10
CA ARG A 127 5.29 3.62 6.67
C ARG A 127 5.20 3.51 8.18
N SER A 128 5.82 4.46 8.88
CA SER A 128 5.75 4.50 10.34
C SER A 128 4.44 5.12 10.80
N THR A 129 3.73 4.42 11.68
CA THR A 129 2.67 5.03 12.48
C THR A 129 3.25 6.14 13.33
N VAL A 130 2.53 7.24 13.45
CA VAL A 130 2.88 8.39 14.27
C VAL A 130 1.62 9.02 14.86
N LEU A 131 1.82 9.82 15.89
CA LEU A 131 0.82 10.76 16.34
C LEU A 131 1.21 12.15 15.86
N VAL A 132 0.40 12.78 14.98
CA VAL A 132 0.54 14.21 14.71
C VAL A 132 -0.13 14.98 15.84
N TYR A 133 0.49 16.04 16.34
CA TYR A 133 -0.07 16.84 17.43
C TYR A 133 0.05 18.34 17.15
N ASN A 134 -0.96 19.08 17.58
CA ASN A 134 -0.95 20.54 17.50
C ASN A 134 -0.11 21.14 18.65
N THR A 135 0.93 21.89 18.30
CA THR A 135 1.94 22.42 19.26
C THR A 135 1.42 23.55 20.15
N GLU A 136 0.30 24.18 19.76
CA GLU A 136 -0.37 25.20 20.59
C GLU A 136 -1.29 24.58 21.64
N LYS A 137 -1.70 23.30 21.43
CA LYS A 137 -2.67 22.61 22.28
C LYS A 137 -2.08 21.52 23.18
N VAL A 138 -0.96 20.92 22.76
CA VAL A 138 -0.32 19.81 23.47
C VAL A 138 1.16 20.09 23.63
N GLN A 139 1.62 20.10 24.87
CA GLN A 139 3.06 20.17 25.14
C GLN A 139 3.71 18.78 24.96
N PRO A 140 4.99 18.68 24.60
CA PRO A 140 5.68 17.40 24.45
C PRO A 140 5.61 16.51 25.69
N SER A 141 5.54 17.07 26.89
CA SER A 141 5.41 16.33 28.16
C SER A 141 4.02 15.75 28.40
N GLU A 142 3.01 16.16 27.63
CA GLU A 142 1.62 15.67 27.74
C GLU A 142 1.33 14.57 26.71
N LEU A 143 2.26 14.32 25.77
CA LEU A 143 2.09 13.30 24.74
C LEU A 143 2.02 11.89 25.37
N PRO A 144 1.17 11.00 24.82
CA PRO A 144 1.02 9.66 25.37
C PRO A 144 2.30 8.84 25.16
N SER A 145 2.63 8.00 26.12
CA SER A 145 3.77 7.08 26.00
C SER A 145 3.45 5.85 25.13
N SER A 146 2.17 5.52 25.00
CA SER A 146 1.65 4.42 24.20
C SER A 146 0.47 4.86 23.34
N LEU A 147 0.34 4.29 22.15
CA LEU A 147 -0.86 4.42 21.32
C LEU A 147 -2.12 3.97 22.10
N MET A 148 -1.97 3.02 23.02
CA MET A 148 -3.07 2.50 23.83
C MET A 148 -3.63 3.53 24.80
N ASP A 149 -2.83 4.52 25.24
CA ASP A 149 -3.23 5.57 26.18
C ASP A 149 -4.32 6.49 25.61
N LEU A 150 -4.46 6.56 24.26
CA LEU A 150 -5.50 7.35 23.59
C LEU A 150 -6.94 6.86 23.92
N ALA A 151 -7.06 5.65 24.45
CA ALA A 151 -8.33 5.13 24.97
C ALA A 151 -8.70 5.70 26.36
N ASP A 152 -7.76 6.35 27.08
CA ASP A 152 -8.03 6.96 28.38
C ASP A 152 -8.98 8.16 28.23
N PRO A 153 -9.95 8.32 29.17
CA PRO A 153 -10.87 9.47 29.17
C PRO A 153 -10.20 10.86 29.17
N ALA A 154 -8.94 10.97 29.55
CA ALA A 154 -8.15 12.21 29.45
C ALA A 154 -8.02 12.72 28.00
N TRP A 155 -8.17 11.85 27.04
CA TRP A 155 -8.13 12.18 25.60
C TRP A 155 -9.49 12.46 24.98
N LYS A 156 -10.57 12.51 25.77
CA LYS A 156 -11.92 12.75 25.24
C LYS A 156 -12.05 14.09 24.53
N GLY A 157 -12.49 14.03 23.26
CA GLY A 157 -12.64 15.20 22.37
C GLY A 157 -11.33 15.71 21.79
N ARG A 158 -10.19 15.05 22.07
CA ARG A 158 -8.85 15.51 21.69
C ARG A 158 -8.22 14.72 20.54
N VAL A 159 -8.72 13.51 20.23
CA VAL A 159 -8.13 12.56 19.26
C VAL A 159 -8.90 12.55 17.96
N SER A 160 -8.18 12.43 16.84
CA SER A 160 -8.78 12.19 15.53
C SER A 160 -8.08 11.03 14.80
N PHE A 161 -8.85 10.30 13.96
CA PHE A 161 -8.35 9.19 13.14
C PHE A 161 -9.33 8.86 12.02
N SER A 162 -8.88 8.03 11.04
CA SER A 162 -9.69 7.58 9.89
C SER A 162 -9.92 6.07 9.96
N PRO A 163 -11.02 5.59 10.55
CA PRO A 163 -11.22 4.17 10.82
C PRO A 163 -11.51 3.33 9.58
N THR A 164 -12.06 3.92 8.51
CA THR A 164 -12.41 3.22 7.27
C THR A 164 -11.22 2.96 6.35
N GLY A 165 -10.11 3.69 6.56
CA GLY A 165 -8.92 3.59 5.74
C GLY A 165 -8.09 2.33 6.00
N ALA A 166 -7.42 1.83 4.96
CA ALA A 166 -6.53 0.67 5.04
C ALA A 166 -5.38 0.87 6.05
N ASP A 167 -4.90 2.11 6.21
CA ASP A 167 -3.85 2.48 7.15
C ASP A 167 -4.25 2.19 8.61
N PHE A 168 -5.45 2.63 8.99
CA PHE A 168 -5.92 2.38 10.35
C PHE A 168 -6.19 0.90 10.60
N GLN A 169 -6.70 0.18 9.58
CA GLN A 169 -6.86 -1.27 9.66
C GLN A 169 -5.52 -1.99 9.88
N ALA A 170 -4.45 -1.54 9.22
CA ALA A 170 -3.11 -2.08 9.43
C ALA A 170 -2.58 -1.78 10.84
N ILE A 171 -2.83 -0.58 11.37
CA ILE A 171 -2.48 -0.22 12.77
C ILE A 171 -3.26 -1.10 13.76
N VAL A 172 -4.56 -1.29 13.55
CA VAL A 172 -5.39 -2.17 14.40
C VAL A 172 -4.90 -3.61 14.34
N SER A 173 -4.41 -4.08 13.18
CA SER A 173 -3.85 -5.44 13.08
C SER A 173 -2.59 -5.61 13.92
N ALA A 174 -1.74 -4.59 14.01
CA ALA A 174 -0.58 -4.59 14.88
C ALA A 174 -0.99 -4.54 16.37
N VAL A 175 -1.99 -3.75 16.73
CA VAL A 175 -2.55 -3.74 18.09
C VAL A 175 -3.10 -5.11 18.46
N LEU A 176 -3.83 -5.75 17.54
CA LEU A 176 -4.40 -7.10 17.74
C LEU A 176 -3.30 -8.13 17.99
N GLU A 177 -2.26 -8.14 17.18
CA GLU A 177 -1.13 -9.07 17.28
C GLU A 177 -0.35 -8.87 18.59
N LEU A 178 -0.06 -7.61 18.95
CA LEU A 178 0.79 -7.28 20.09
C LEU A 178 0.07 -7.33 21.45
N LYS A 179 -1.22 -7.00 21.48
CA LYS A 179 -1.98 -6.83 22.75
C LYS A 179 -3.12 -7.83 22.90
N GLY A 180 -3.48 -8.54 21.84
CA GLY A 180 -4.58 -9.51 21.80
C GLY A 180 -5.96 -8.87 21.69
N GLU A 181 -6.95 -9.70 21.38
CA GLU A 181 -8.32 -9.27 21.04
C GLU A 181 -8.99 -8.44 22.15
N LYS A 182 -8.86 -8.87 23.40
CA LYS A 182 -9.51 -8.18 24.54
C LYS A 182 -9.01 -6.74 24.70
N ALA A 183 -7.70 -6.53 24.59
CA ALA A 183 -7.11 -5.20 24.71
C ALA A 183 -7.46 -4.33 23.50
N THR A 184 -7.45 -4.92 22.29
CA THR A 184 -7.86 -4.23 21.06
C THR A 184 -9.30 -3.75 21.12
N ARG A 185 -10.23 -4.58 21.58
CA ARG A 185 -11.63 -4.21 21.78
C ARG A 185 -11.78 -3.05 22.76
N ALA A 186 -11.08 -3.10 23.88
CA ALA A 186 -11.10 -2.03 24.88
C ALA A 186 -10.54 -0.72 24.32
N TRP A 187 -9.45 -0.78 23.59
CA TRP A 187 -8.83 0.37 22.93
C TRP A 187 -9.76 0.99 21.88
N LEU A 188 -10.36 0.18 20.98
CA LEU A 188 -11.33 0.65 19.99
C LEU A 188 -12.56 1.30 20.64
N ALA A 189 -13.07 0.72 21.73
CA ALA A 189 -14.16 1.32 22.48
C ALA A 189 -13.78 2.67 23.10
N GLY A 190 -12.57 2.78 23.66
CA GLY A 190 -12.03 4.04 24.17
C GLY A 190 -11.86 5.09 23.06
N LEU A 191 -11.30 4.72 21.92
CA LEU A 191 -11.20 5.61 20.76
C LEU A 191 -12.58 6.07 20.27
N LYS A 192 -13.59 5.18 20.26
CA LYS A 192 -14.97 5.52 19.91
C LYS A 192 -15.57 6.57 20.85
N ALA A 193 -15.25 6.47 22.14
CA ALA A 193 -15.76 7.40 23.17
C ALA A 193 -15.00 8.73 23.18
N ASN A 194 -13.73 8.72 22.79
CA ASN A 194 -12.82 9.86 22.90
C ASN A 194 -12.61 10.64 21.62
N GLY A 195 -12.71 9.98 20.44
CA GLY A 195 -12.20 10.51 19.21
C GLY A 195 -13.26 11.03 18.23
N THR A 196 -12.82 11.88 17.32
CA THR A 196 -13.55 12.30 16.12
C THR A 196 -13.00 11.53 14.92
N THR A 197 -13.89 10.96 14.12
CA THR A 197 -13.52 10.23 12.90
C THR A 197 -13.62 11.12 11.67
N TYR A 198 -12.68 10.95 10.75
CA TYR A 198 -12.64 11.63 9.47
C TYR A 198 -12.48 10.63 8.32
N ASP A 199 -12.85 11.07 7.11
CA ASP A 199 -12.67 10.27 5.89
C ASP A 199 -11.31 10.61 5.25
N GLY A 200 -10.28 9.88 5.67
CA GLY A 200 -8.91 10.01 5.18
C GLY A 200 -7.94 10.72 6.13
N ASN A 201 -6.68 10.30 6.05
CA ASN A 201 -5.61 10.80 6.92
C ASN A 201 -5.20 12.25 6.63
N ASN A 202 -5.34 12.72 5.38
CA ASN A 202 -5.15 14.15 5.06
C ASN A 202 -6.14 15.02 5.84
N VAL A 203 -7.40 14.60 5.95
CA VAL A 203 -8.43 15.33 6.70
C VAL A 203 -8.15 15.30 8.21
N VAL A 204 -7.59 14.17 8.71
CA VAL A 204 -7.09 14.09 10.10
C VAL A 204 -5.98 15.10 10.33
N LEU A 205 -4.98 15.17 9.44
CA LEU A 205 -3.87 16.11 9.53
C LEU A 205 -4.37 17.57 9.48
N GLU A 206 -5.26 17.90 8.55
CA GLU A 206 -5.88 19.21 8.45
C GLU A 206 -6.67 19.60 9.72
N ALA A 207 -7.35 18.64 10.36
CA ALA A 207 -8.07 18.87 11.60
C ALA A 207 -7.13 19.21 12.75
N VAL A 208 -5.96 18.56 12.82
CA VAL A 208 -4.92 18.86 13.81
C VAL A 208 -4.27 20.20 13.52
N ASN A 209 -3.87 20.48 12.26
CA ASN A 209 -3.27 21.75 11.86
C ASN A 209 -4.21 22.93 12.18
N ALA A 210 -5.51 22.77 11.95
CA ALA A 210 -6.52 23.78 12.25
C ALA A 210 -6.94 23.86 13.74
N GLY A 211 -6.35 23.03 14.61
CA GLY A 211 -6.68 22.96 16.03
C GLY A 211 -8.09 22.41 16.33
N ARG A 212 -8.74 21.73 15.39
CA ARG A 212 -10.02 21.04 15.61
C ARG A 212 -9.85 19.74 16.41
N SER A 213 -8.66 19.14 16.33
CA SER A 213 -8.21 18.02 17.16
C SER A 213 -6.86 18.36 17.74
N ASP A 214 -6.58 17.89 18.95
CA ASP A 214 -5.29 18.11 19.59
C ASP A 214 -4.23 17.17 19.01
N VAL A 215 -4.63 15.92 18.72
CA VAL A 215 -3.77 14.87 18.16
C VAL A 215 -4.49 14.07 17.09
N GLY A 216 -3.73 13.44 16.17
CA GLY A 216 -4.25 12.58 15.12
C GLY A 216 -3.38 11.34 14.90
N ILE A 217 -4.00 10.18 14.67
CA ILE A 217 -3.30 8.94 14.31
C ILE A 217 -3.18 8.90 12.78
N ILE A 218 -1.95 8.96 12.27
CA ILE A 218 -1.64 8.94 10.83
C ILE A 218 -0.34 8.17 10.58
N TYR A 219 0.07 8.05 9.31
CA TYR A 219 1.44 7.70 8.96
C TYR A 219 2.30 8.96 8.74
N HIS A 220 3.61 8.82 8.99
CA HIS A 220 4.58 9.90 8.98
C HIS A 220 4.60 10.72 7.68
N TYR A 221 4.47 10.04 6.52
CA TYR A 221 4.62 10.65 5.21
C TYR A 221 3.54 11.70 4.90
N TYR A 222 2.33 11.59 5.47
CA TYR A 222 1.28 12.60 5.30
C TYR A 222 1.74 13.98 5.75
N TRP A 223 2.37 14.03 6.94
CA TRP A 223 2.88 15.28 7.48
C TRP A 223 4.09 15.81 6.72
N TYR A 224 5.06 14.95 6.37
CA TYR A 224 6.25 15.39 5.62
C TYR A 224 5.89 15.85 4.21
N ARG A 225 4.92 15.24 3.56
CA ARG A 225 4.41 15.69 2.26
C ARG A 225 3.71 17.03 2.36
N ASP A 226 2.85 17.21 3.34
CA ASP A 226 2.17 18.49 3.58
C ASP A 226 3.19 19.61 3.84
N GLN A 227 4.24 19.34 4.63
CA GLN A 227 5.36 20.29 4.82
C GLN A 227 6.09 20.62 3.51
N ALA A 228 6.31 19.64 2.64
CA ALA A 228 6.99 19.84 1.37
C ALA A 228 6.14 20.61 0.36
N GLU A 229 4.83 20.40 0.36
CA GLU A 229 3.90 20.99 -0.60
C GLU A 229 3.40 22.39 -0.19
N SER A 230 3.03 22.55 1.07
CA SER A 230 2.34 23.75 1.56
C SER A 230 3.14 24.59 2.56
N GLY A 231 4.24 24.04 3.08
CA GLY A 231 5.16 24.70 4.01
C GLY A 231 4.52 25.17 5.32
N ALA A 232 3.64 26.16 5.22
CA ALA A 232 3.03 26.81 6.38
C ALA A 232 1.82 26.07 6.98
N ALA A 233 1.17 25.16 6.26
CA ALA A 233 -0.06 24.53 6.75
C ALA A 233 0.18 23.61 7.95
N SER A 234 1.37 22.97 8.02
CA SER A 234 1.77 22.10 9.13
C SER A 234 2.66 22.77 10.17
N ASP A 235 2.85 24.10 10.12
CA ASP A 235 3.72 24.83 11.08
C ASP A 235 3.21 24.72 12.52
N SER A 236 1.88 24.58 12.69
CA SER A 236 1.22 24.40 13.99
C SER A 236 1.28 22.97 14.53
N SER A 237 1.83 22.02 13.77
CA SER A 237 1.87 20.60 14.18
C SER A 237 3.26 20.01 14.09
N LYS A 238 3.46 18.91 14.82
CA LYS A 238 4.68 18.08 14.80
C LYS A 238 4.31 16.62 14.91
N LEU A 239 5.28 15.75 14.59
CA LEU A 239 5.15 14.31 14.75
C LEU A 239 5.71 13.85 16.08
N HIS A 240 4.98 12.96 16.74
CA HIS A 240 5.45 12.15 17.85
C HIS A 240 5.60 10.71 17.35
N PHE A 241 6.83 10.20 17.42
CA PHE A 241 7.17 8.82 17.12
C PHE A 241 7.19 8.04 18.43
N PHE A 242 6.43 6.97 18.49
CA PHE A 242 6.48 6.03 19.59
C PHE A 242 7.75 5.16 19.49
N GLY A 243 8.10 4.48 20.58
CA GLY A 243 9.23 3.56 20.66
C GLY A 243 8.89 2.34 21.52
N ASP A 244 9.90 1.67 22.09
CA ASP A 244 9.79 0.62 23.11
C ASP A 244 8.83 -0.52 22.75
N GLN A 245 8.80 -0.96 21.49
CA GLN A 245 7.90 -2.02 21.01
C GLN A 245 6.40 -1.66 21.13
N ASP A 246 6.07 -0.38 21.23
CA ASP A 246 4.68 0.08 21.27
C ASP A 246 3.96 -0.14 19.93
N PRO A 247 2.67 -0.50 19.92
CA PRO A 247 1.90 -0.57 18.67
C PRO A 247 1.92 0.74 17.88
N GLY A 248 2.05 1.89 18.54
CA GLY A 248 2.19 3.19 17.92
C GLY A 248 3.50 3.41 17.15
N ALA A 249 4.50 2.55 17.34
CA ALA A 249 5.72 2.52 16.53
C ALA A 249 5.63 1.54 15.35
N PHE A 250 4.46 0.95 15.08
CA PHE A 250 4.27 -0.03 14.02
C PHE A 250 4.68 0.54 12.66
N LEU A 251 5.49 -0.25 11.93
CA LEU A 251 5.86 0.00 10.56
C LEU A 251 4.99 -0.84 9.62
N SER A 252 4.03 -0.21 8.97
CA SER A 252 3.24 -0.86 7.92
C SER A 252 4.09 -1.04 6.67
N VAL A 253 3.85 -2.14 5.95
CA VAL A 253 4.65 -2.56 4.81
C VAL A 253 3.76 -2.73 3.59
N SER A 254 4.16 -2.11 2.48
CA SER A 254 3.58 -2.36 1.16
C SER A 254 4.11 -3.67 0.61
N GLY A 255 3.21 -4.52 0.18
CA GLY A 255 3.53 -5.85 -0.34
C GLY A 255 3.62 -5.89 -1.86
N ALA A 256 4.49 -6.76 -2.38
CA ALA A 256 4.59 -7.10 -3.79
C ALA A 256 4.61 -8.63 -3.96
N GLY A 257 3.66 -9.17 -4.72
CA GLY A 257 3.53 -10.61 -4.97
C GLY A 257 3.20 -10.91 -6.43
N VAL A 258 3.60 -12.09 -6.90
CA VAL A 258 3.31 -12.58 -8.26
C VAL A 258 2.19 -13.61 -8.20
N LEU A 259 1.19 -13.46 -9.08
CA LEU A 259 0.03 -14.36 -9.13
C LEU A 259 0.41 -15.73 -9.72
N LYS A 260 -0.20 -16.81 -9.20
CA LYS A 260 -0.07 -18.15 -9.80
C LYS A 260 -0.67 -18.23 -11.20
N SER A 261 -1.73 -17.44 -11.45
CA SER A 261 -2.41 -17.33 -12.74
C SER A 261 -1.59 -16.65 -13.83
N SER A 262 -0.52 -15.92 -13.45
CA SER A 262 0.31 -15.14 -14.36
C SER A 262 0.86 -16.00 -15.51
N LYS A 263 0.63 -15.53 -16.74
CA LYS A 263 1.22 -16.08 -17.96
C LYS A 263 2.60 -15.50 -18.27
N HIS A 264 2.94 -14.39 -17.59
CA HIS A 264 4.19 -13.64 -17.73
C HIS A 264 5.03 -13.68 -16.45
N ALA A 265 4.96 -14.80 -15.71
CA ALA A 265 5.50 -14.92 -14.37
C ALA A 265 6.98 -14.55 -14.24
N SER A 266 7.82 -14.91 -15.24
CA SER A 266 9.23 -14.51 -15.23
C SER A 266 9.44 -13.02 -15.31
N ASP A 267 8.61 -12.30 -16.09
CA ASP A 267 8.69 -10.85 -16.23
C ASP A 267 8.10 -10.13 -15.01
N ALA A 268 7.03 -10.70 -14.42
CA ALA A 268 6.47 -10.26 -13.16
C ALA A 268 7.48 -10.39 -11.99
N GLU A 269 8.22 -11.51 -11.92
CA GLU A 269 9.28 -11.72 -10.93
C GLU A 269 10.42 -10.71 -11.08
N LYS A 270 10.80 -10.34 -12.32
CA LYS A 270 11.79 -9.27 -12.58
C LYS A 270 11.29 -7.93 -12.05
N PHE A 271 10.00 -7.62 -12.21
CA PHE A 271 9.44 -6.37 -11.71
C PHE A 271 9.47 -6.31 -10.18
N VAL A 272 9.06 -7.38 -9.49
CA VAL A 272 9.15 -7.44 -8.02
C VAL A 272 10.61 -7.34 -7.56
N ALA A 273 11.54 -8.05 -8.24
CA ALA A 273 12.97 -7.96 -7.94
C ALA A 273 13.52 -6.54 -8.19
N PHE A 274 13.04 -5.83 -9.21
CA PHE A 274 13.41 -4.44 -9.46
C PHE A 274 12.98 -3.52 -8.31
N LEU A 275 11.73 -3.64 -7.82
CA LEU A 275 11.22 -2.86 -6.68
C LEU A 275 12.08 -3.01 -5.41
N THR A 276 12.63 -4.21 -5.19
CA THR A 276 13.47 -4.51 -4.02
C THR A 276 14.97 -4.29 -4.25
N SER A 277 15.39 -4.09 -5.50
CA SER A 277 16.78 -3.87 -5.88
C SER A 277 17.32 -2.55 -5.34
N ALA A 278 18.66 -2.41 -5.29
CA ALA A 278 19.29 -1.16 -4.91
C ALA A 278 18.84 0.03 -5.79
N GLN A 279 18.60 -0.20 -7.08
CA GLN A 279 18.13 0.82 -8.00
C GLN A 279 16.68 1.21 -7.70
N GLY A 280 15.77 0.24 -7.61
CA GLY A 280 14.37 0.49 -7.28
C GLY A 280 14.21 1.19 -5.94
N GLN A 281 14.93 0.74 -4.92
CA GLN A 281 14.90 1.33 -3.57
C GLN A 281 15.43 2.77 -3.54
N LYS A 282 16.47 3.11 -4.33
CA LYS A 282 16.91 4.51 -4.49
C LYS A 282 15.87 5.37 -5.18
N LYS A 283 15.13 4.82 -6.15
CA LYS A 283 14.02 5.54 -6.80
C LYS A 283 12.86 5.76 -5.83
N LEU A 284 12.51 4.77 -5.03
CA LEU A 284 11.52 4.89 -3.96
C LEU A 284 11.92 5.99 -2.97
N ALA A 285 13.18 6.00 -2.51
CA ALA A 285 13.68 7.02 -1.60
C ALA A 285 13.68 8.44 -2.18
N ALA A 286 13.84 8.57 -3.51
CA ALA A 286 13.85 9.86 -4.20
C ALA A 286 12.45 10.31 -4.66
N SER A 287 11.40 9.50 -4.45
CA SER A 287 10.04 9.79 -4.88
C SER A 287 9.36 10.82 -3.97
N TYR A 288 8.25 11.37 -4.46
CA TYR A 288 7.40 12.28 -3.68
C TYR A 288 6.75 11.61 -2.46
N ALA A 289 6.70 10.26 -2.44
CA ALA A 289 5.93 9.51 -1.43
C ALA A 289 6.49 9.66 -0.01
N LEU A 290 7.81 9.88 0.13
CA LEU A 290 8.51 10.00 1.41
C LEU A 290 8.27 8.79 2.34
N GLU A 291 8.05 7.61 1.73
CA GLU A 291 7.92 6.34 2.42
C GLU A 291 9.29 5.67 2.54
N TYR A 292 9.52 4.92 3.61
CA TYR A 292 10.83 4.30 3.89
C TYR A 292 11.14 3.17 2.91
N PRO A 293 12.25 3.22 2.15
CA PRO A 293 12.76 2.03 1.48
C PRO A 293 13.14 0.97 2.52
N LEU A 294 12.83 -0.30 2.24
CA LEU A 294 13.06 -1.39 3.19
C LEU A 294 14.43 -2.07 3.02
N SER A 295 15.08 -1.89 1.87
CA SER A 295 16.44 -2.36 1.66
C SER A 295 17.45 -1.37 2.20
N SER A 296 18.51 -1.87 2.82
CA SER A 296 19.65 -1.05 3.29
C SER A 296 20.42 -0.32 2.18
N ALA A 297 20.07 -0.56 0.91
CA ALA A 297 20.71 0.09 -0.24
C ALA A 297 20.29 1.55 -0.44
N ALA A 298 19.24 2.00 0.25
CA ALA A 298 18.70 3.36 0.16
C ALA A 298 18.12 3.81 1.50
N SER A 299 18.08 5.13 1.72
CA SER A 299 17.47 5.75 2.88
C SER A 299 16.85 7.09 2.49
N LEU A 300 15.84 7.52 3.23
CA LEU A 300 15.33 8.89 3.13
C LEU A 300 16.35 9.86 3.76
N GLY A 301 16.47 11.03 3.15
CA GLY A 301 17.24 12.13 3.71
C GLY A 301 16.39 13.03 4.63
N PRO A 302 17.05 14.01 5.31
CA PRO A 302 16.34 15.03 6.05
C PRO A 302 15.27 15.74 5.19
N PRO A 303 14.14 16.17 5.78
CA PRO A 303 13.85 16.21 7.22
C PRO A 303 13.25 14.94 7.82
N VAL A 304 13.10 13.85 7.04
CA VAL A 304 12.46 12.62 7.52
C VAL A 304 13.32 11.96 8.59
N LYS A 305 12.71 11.50 9.70
CA LYS A 305 13.42 10.75 10.74
C LYS A 305 14.13 9.53 10.12
N PRO A 306 15.42 9.29 10.40
CA PRO A 306 16.14 8.14 9.87
C PRO A 306 15.47 6.80 10.20
N PHE A 307 15.51 5.85 9.24
CA PHE A 307 14.86 4.54 9.40
C PHE A 307 15.43 3.73 10.58
N ASP A 308 16.73 3.80 10.80
CA ASP A 308 17.45 3.13 11.89
C ASP A 308 17.21 3.75 13.28
N GLU A 309 16.62 4.94 13.33
CA GLU A 309 16.14 5.57 14.57
C GLU A 309 14.68 5.23 14.89
N LEU A 310 13.99 4.49 14.02
CA LEU A 310 12.67 3.94 14.32
C LEU A 310 12.84 2.70 15.20
N GLU A 311 11.97 2.55 16.17
CA GLU A 311 11.93 1.39 17.07
C GLU A 311 10.63 0.59 16.88
N PRO A 312 10.39 0.01 15.68
CA PRO A 312 9.17 -0.69 15.40
C PRO A 312 9.06 -1.96 16.25
N PRO A 313 7.84 -2.34 16.66
CA PRO A 313 7.62 -3.58 17.36
C PRO A 313 7.97 -4.78 16.47
N LYS A 314 8.39 -5.88 17.11
CA LYS A 314 8.73 -7.12 16.41
C LYS A 314 7.46 -7.86 16.00
N VAL A 315 6.83 -7.40 14.94
CA VAL A 315 5.67 -8.03 14.30
C VAL A 315 6.12 -8.62 12.98
N ASN A 316 5.81 -9.89 12.74
CA ASN A 316 5.97 -10.46 11.41
C ASN A 316 4.72 -10.16 10.59
N VAL A 317 4.92 -9.64 9.39
CA VAL A 317 3.82 -9.27 8.49
C VAL A 317 2.88 -10.44 8.14
N SER A 318 3.34 -11.69 8.29
CA SER A 318 2.51 -12.90 8.09
C SER A 318 1.48 -13.12 9.21
N ASP A 319 1.70 -12.53 10.37
CA ASP A 319 0.89 -12.77 11.56
C ASP A 319 -0.29 -11.77 11.63
N LEU A 320 -0.32 -10.76 10.73
CA LEU A 320 -1.38 -9.76 10.66
C LEU A 320 -2.68 -10.33 10.08
N ASP A 321 -3.79 -10.19 10.81
CA ASP A 321 -5.10 -10.74 10.45
C ASP A 321 -6.12 -9.68 10.04
N GLY A 322 -6.14 -9.34 8.75
CA GLY A 322 -7.07 -8.37 8.17
C GLY A 322 -8.55 -8.72 8.40
N PRO A 323 -9.03 -9.94 8.11
CA PRO A 323 -10.41 -10.35 8.40
C PRO A 323 -10.84 -10.19 9.86
N ALA A 324 -9.96 -10.53 10.82
CA ALA A 324 -10.26 -10.32 12.25
C ALA A 324 -10.37 -8.82 12.58
N VAL A 325 -9.54 -7.99 11.98
CA VAL A 325 -9.61 -6.52 12.14
C VAL A 325 -10.92 -5.95 11.60
N VAL A 326 -11.34 -6.33 10.39
CA VAL A 326 -12.61 -5.89 9.81
C VAL A 326 -13.77 -6.24 10.73
N LYS A 327 -13.79 -7.47 11.27
CA LYS A 327 -14.78 -7.89 12.27
C LYS A 327 -14.77 -6.99 13.51
N LEU A 328 -13.60 -6.72 14.09
CA LEU A 328 -13.45 -5.89 15.29
C LEU A 328 -13.92 -4.45 15.06
N LEU A 329 -13.58 -3.87 13.91
CA LEU A 329 -14.00 -2.51 13.54
C LEU A 329 -15.51 -2.43 13.29
N THR A 330 -16.12 -3.45 12.66
CA THR A 330 -17.56 -3.55 12.47
C THR A 330 -18.28 -3.65 13.81
N GLU A 331 -17.83 -4.52 14.72
CA GLU A 331 -18.39 -4.69 16.06
C GLU A 331 -18.23 -3.44 16.93
N ALA A 332 -17.16 -2.67 16.73
CA ALA A 332 -16.96 -1.36 17.35
C ALA A 332 -17.81 -0.24 16.71
N GLY A 333 -18.46 -0.51 15.57
CA GLY A 333 -19.30 0.45 14.84
C GLY A 333 -18.50 1.53 14.12
N PHE A 334 -17.34 1.17 13.57
CA PHE A 334 -16.52 2.01 12.69
C PHE A 334 -16.69 1.68 11.20
N LEU A 335 -17.10 0.43 10.90
CA LEU A 335 -17.42 -0.06 9.56
C LEU A 335 -18.89 -0.49 9.50
#